data_72173918c350624301d7ef6d954c376b
#
_entry.id   72173918c350624301d7ef6d954c376b
#
_cell.length_a   1.000
_cell.length_b   1.000
_cell.length_c   1.000
_cell.angle_alpha   90.00
_cell.angle_beta   90.00
_cell.angle_gamma   90.00
#
_symmetry.space_group_name_H-M   'P 1'
#
loop_
_entity.id
_entity.type
_entity.pdbx_description
1 polymer ?
#
loop_
_entity_poly.entity_id
_entity_poly.type
_entity_poly.pdbx_seq_one_letter_code
_entity_poly.pdbx_strand_id
1 'polypeptide(L)'
;MVQLPAENSILAAAVRRAADEHRLSHAVILTGRGDLTAAARFLAAAHVCEGEHKPCLTCRHCRKALEGVHPDVISVQDTEHKELTVEAVRALRKDVYIRPNEAERKVYIIADCRQLNERDQNVLLKIVEGGPPYAAFIFCADSPAALLETIRSRCVMLKYDDGAEAPLRPDAVELCRAFAAGRLLPVMAFLVGLDAKKPVPKREEVSAMLRDCWRTAAEALLLRRGKPRPEPSCAEEARRLADRLTDRQLTGLESVLRQYAGECDYNVGVGHVLGGLAAKWEELL
;
A
#
# COMPACT_ATOMS: atom_id res chain seq x y z
N MET A 1 -16.36 0.25 11.54
CA MET A 1 -15.46 1.12 12.33
C MET A 1 -14.26 1.46 11.46
N VAL A 2 -14.00 2.73 11.19
CA VAL A 2 -12.81 3.14 10.40
C VAL A 2 -11.57 2.85 11.25
N GLN A 3 -10.67 2.04 10.74
CA GLN A 3 -9.43 1.70 11.43
C GLN A 3 -8.49 2.91 11.32
N LEU A 4 -8.38 3.66 12.41
CA LEU A 4 -7.49 4.82 12.48
C LEU A 4 -6.01 4.36 12.49
N PRO A 5 -5.08 5.16 11.92
CA PRO A 5 -3.66 4.94 12.14
C PRO A 5 -3.39 4.81 13.64
N ALA A 6 -2.64 3.78 14.04
CA ALA A 6 -2.26 3.61 15.44
C ALA A 6 -1.67 4.92 15.98
N GLU A 7 -2.01 5.32 17.21
CA GLU A 7 -1.57 6.61 17.78
C GLU A 7 -0.06 6.82 17.76
N ASN A 8 0.69 5.72 17.81
CA ASN A 8 2.16 5.69 17.76
C ASN A 8 2.70 5.38 16.35
N SER A 9 1.87 5.40 15.30
CA SER A 9 2.36 5.19 13.94
C SER A 9 3.27 6.35 13.50
N ILE A 10 4.22 6.03 12.63
CA ILE A 10 5.13 7.03 12.03
C ILE A 10 4.35 8.16 11.37
N LEU A 11 3.25 7.81 10.68
CA LEU A 11 2.36 8.80 10.06
C LEU A 11 1.72 9.72 11.10
N ALA A 12 1.12 9.15 12.16
CA ALA A 12 0.45 9.96 13.20
C ALA A 12 1.43 10.92 13.88
N ALA A 13 2.64 10.43 14.20
CA ALA A 13 3.69 11.25 14.79
C ALA A 13 4.14 12.38 13.83
N ALA A 14 4.33 12.08 12.54
CA ALA A 14 4.73 13.07 11.54
C ALA A 14 3.66 14.14 11.32
N VAL A 15 2.38 13.74 11.26
CA VAL A 15 1.25 14.66 11.06
C VAL A 15 1.09 15.58 12.29
N ARG A 16 1.11 15.03 13.51
CA ARG A 16 1.02 15.82 14.75
C ARG A 16 2.15 16.83 14.86
N ARG A 17 3.39 16.38 14.65
CA ARG A 17 4.55 17.26 14.66
C ARG A 17 4.44 18.39 13.63
N ALA A 18 4.06 18.08 12.39
CA ALA A 18 3.87 19.10 11.36
C ALA A 18 2.75 20.08 11.70
N ALA A 19 1.69 19.62 12.38
CA ALA A 19 0.60 20.47 12.83
C ALA A 19 1.03 21.40 13.97
N ASP A 20 1.74 20.89 14.99
CA ASP A 20 2.26 21.66 16.11
C ASP A 20 3.27 22.73 15.66
N GLU A 21 4.06 22.42 14.62
CA GLU A 21 5.00 23.36 14.00
C GLU A 21 4.31 24.32 12.99
N HIS A 22 2.99 24.29 12.82
CA HIS A 22 2.23 25.04 11.80
C HIS A 22 2.73 24.83 10.35
N ARG A 23 3.27 23.64 10.06
CA ARG A 23 3.92 23.27 8.79
C ARG A 23 3.19 22.17 8.02
N LEU A 24 1.89 21.96 8.29
CA LEU A 24 1.09 21.05 7.50
C LEU A 24 1.10 21.46 6.03
N SER A 25 1.68 20.61 5.18
CA SER A 25 1.76 20.86 3.74
C SER A 25 0.37 20.84 3.13
N HIS A 26 0.10 21.80 2.25
CA HIS A 26 -1.12 21.87 1.47
C HIS A 26 -1.21 20.79 0.38
N ALA A 27 -0.11 20.11 0.06
CA ALA A 27 -0.08 19.02 -0.91
C ALA A 27 0.76 17.85 -0.39
N VAL A 28 0.15 16.69 -0.25
CA VAL A 28 0.76 15.48 0.29
C VAL A 28 0.49 14.30 -0.62
N ILE A 29 1.52 13.50 -0.89
CA ILE A 29 1.39 12.18 -1.47
C ILE A 29 1.49 11.15 -0.34
N LEU A 30 0.42 10.42 -0.13
CA LEU A 30 0.34 9.35 0.84
C LEU A 30 0.55 8.01 0.12
N THR A 31 1.60 7.30 0.49
CA THR A 31 1.96 6.01 -0.12
C THR A 31 2.16 4.95 0.95
N GLY A 32 2.07 3.69 0.56
CA GLY A 32 2.41 2.59 1.46
C GLY A 32 1.41 1.46 1.44
N ARG A 33 1.27 0.80 2.59
CA ARG A 33 0.42 -0.39 2.75
C ARG A 33 -0.68 -0.11 3.77
N GLY A 34 -1.82 -0.77 3.57
CA GLY A 34 -2.97 -0.64 4.45
C GLY A 34 -4.07 0.27 3.87
N ASP A 35 -4.99 0.70 4.72
CA ASP A 35 -6.09 1.57 4.31
C ASP A 35 -5.61 3.02 4.14
N LEU A 36 -5.12 3.33 2.94
CA LEU A 36 -4.69 4.69 2.58
C LEU A 36 -5.85 5.69 2.69
N THR A 37 -7.10 5.25 2.52
CA THR A 37 -8.27 6.12 2.65
C THR A 37 -8.48 6.54 4.10
N ALA A 38 -8.37 5.61 5.04
CA ALA A 38 -8.44 5.92 6.47
C ALA A 38 -7.28 6.83 6.90
N ALA A 39 -6.07 6.58 6.41
CA ALA A 39 -4.91 7.41 6.67
C ALA A 39 -5.06 8.83 6.08
N ALA A 40 -5.64 8.96 4.87
CA ALA A 40 -5.95 10.24 4.25
C ALA A 40 -7.01 11.02 5.03
N ARG A 41 -8.05 10.35 5.54
CA ARG A 41 -9.06 10.98 6.42
C ARG A 41 -8.46 11.47 7.74
N PHE A 42 -7.51 10.74 8.30
CA PHE A 42 -6.75 11.18 9.48
C PHE A 42 -5.95 12.45 9.19
N LEU A 43 -5.24 12.51 8.07
CA LEU A 43 -4.52 13.70 7.63
C LEU A 43 -5.47 14.86 7.32
N ALA A 44 -6.61 14.60 6.68
CA ALA A 44 -7.64 15.61 6.45
C ALA A 44 -8.22 16.15 7.76
N ALA A 45 -8.43 15.27 8.76
CA ALA A 45 -8.86 15.70 10.09
C ALA A 45 -7.87 16.68 10.74
N ALA A 46 -6.55 16.53 10.51
CA ALA A 46 -5.57 17.49 11.00
C ALA A 46 -5.71 18.88 10.34
N HIS A 47 -6.09 18.94 9.06
CA HIS A 47 -6.30 20.19 8.34
C HIS A 47 -7.56 20.95 8.77
N VAL A 48 -8.63 20.24 9.13
CA VAL A 48 -9.93 20.86 9.50
C VAL A 48 -10.14 20.95 11.02
N CYS A 49 -9.20 20.48 11.83
CA CYS A 49 -9.28 20.45 13.29
C CYS A 49 -9.25 21.87 13.89
N GLU A 50 -10.16 22.13 14.83
CA GLU A 50 -10.20 23.37 15.63
C GLU A 50 -9.42 23.26 16.95
N GLY A 51 -8.95 22.06 17.33
CA GLY A 51 -8.23 21.84 18.58
C GLY A 51 -6.80 22.37 18.54
N GLU A 52 -6.22 22.57 19.71
CA GLU A 52 -4.85 23.04 19.89
C GLU A 52 -3.83 22.02 19.35
N HIS A 53 -4.03 20.73 19.67
CA HIS A 53 -3.22 19.63 19.14
C HIS A 53 -3.94 18.94 17.99
N LYS A 54 -3.45 19.10 16.77
CA LYS A 54 -4.13 18.61 15.56
C LYS A 54 -3.53 17.29 15.06
N PRO A 55 -4.36 16.30 14.69
CA PRO A 55 -5.81 16.23 14.92
C PRO A 55 -6.14 15.86 16.38
N CYS A 56 -7.10 16.55 16.99
CA CYS A 56 -7.52 16.22 18.36
C CYS A 56 -8.44 15.00 18.44
N LEU A 57 -8.98 14.51 17.32
CA LEU A 57 -9.87 13.37 17.14
C LEU A 57 -11.23 13.47 17.86
N THR A 58 -11.45 14.50 18.65
CA THR A 58 -12.64 14.67 19.50
C THR A 58 -13.58 15.79 19.05
N CYS A 59 -13.08 16.82 18.36
CA CYS A 59 -13.92 17.91 17.87
C CYS A 59 -14.86 17.45 16.74
N ARG A 60 -15.90 18.23 16.48
CA ARG A 60 -16.90 17.93 15.45
C ARG A 60 -16.29 17.74 14.05
N HIS A 61 -15.27 18.55 13.71
CA HIS A 61 -14.62 18.47 12.41
C HIS A 61 -13.81 17.18 12.27
N CYS A 62 -13.02 16.82 13.29
CA CYS A 62 -12.28 15.55 13.27
C CYS A 62 -13.22 14.36 13.09
N ARG A 63 -14.31 14.28 13.86
CA ARG A 63 -15.27 13.17 13.75
C ARG A 63 -15.88 13.09 12.35
N LYS A 64 -16.41 14.20 11.81
CA LYS A 64 -16.98 14.26 10.47
C LYS A 64 -15.95 13.85 9.39
N ALA A 65 -14.70 14.32 9.52
CA ALA A 65 -13.63 13.98 8.56
C ALA A 65 -13.29 12.49 8.58
N LEU A 66 -13.19 11.88 9.76
CA LEU A 66 -12.92 10.45 9.91
C LEU A 66 -14.07 9.58 9.40
N GLU A 67 -15.31 10.00 9.62
CA GLU A 67 -16.51 9.34 9.10
C GLU A 67 -16.69 9.55 7.57
N GLY A 68 -15.97 10.52 6.99
CA GLY A 68 -16.05 10.83 5.56
C GLY A 68 -17.29 11.65 5.17
N VAL A 69 -17.88 12.36 6.13
CA VAL A 69 -19.10 13.17 5.94
C VAL A 69 -18.87 14.67 6.16
N HIS A 70 -17.62 15.11 6.25
CA HIS A 70 -17.28 16.53 6.43
C HIS A 70 -17.49 17.30 5.11
N PRO A 71 -18.25 18.43 5.08
CA PRO A 71 -18.54 19.16 3.85
C PRO A 71 -17.30 19.77 3.18
N ASP A 72 -16.24 20.05 3.96
CA ASP A 72 -14.98 20.59 3.44
C ASP A 72 -13.88 19.51 3.27
N VAL A 73 -14.22 18.24 3.38
CA VAL A 73 -13.32 17.11 3.05
C VAL A 73 -13.97 16.31 1.92
N ILE A 74 -13.47 16.50 0.72
CA ILE A 74 -14.06 15.97 -0.50
C ILE A 74 -13.21 14.81 -1.01
N SER A 75 -13.81 13.61 -1.05
CA SER A 75 -13.17 12.45 -1.66
C SER A 75 -13.45 12.45 -3.17
N VAL A 76 -12.38 12.46 -3.95
CA VAL A 76 -12.42 12.43 -5.41
C VAL A 76 -12.05 11.02 -5.85
N GLN A 77 -13.05 10.26 -6.26
CA GLN A 77 -12.92 8.89 -6.78
C GLN A 77 -14.06 8.62 -7.75
N ASP A 78 -13.83 7.72 -8.68
CA ASP A 78 -14.89 7.17 -9.52
C ASP A 78 -15.01 5.68 -9.22
N THR A 79 -16.19 5.23 -8.81
CA THR A 79 -16.47 3.82 -8.48
C THR A 79 -16.99 3.04 -9.67
N GLU A 80 -17.42 3.74 -10.72
CA GLU A 80 -18.05 3.13 -11.90
C GLU A 80 -17.06 3.01 -13.07
N HIS A 81 -16.06 3.89 -13.13
CA HIS A 81 -15.10 3.93 -14.23
C HIS A 81 -13.67 3.64 -13.77
N LYS A 82 -12.86 3.13 -14.70
CA LYS A 82 -11.44 2.85 -14.45
C LYS A 82 -10.61 4.14 -14.30
N GLU A 83 -11.02 5.22 -14.97
CA GLU A 83 -10.40 6.54 -14.92
C GLU A 83 -11.41 7.55 -14.37
N LEU A 84 -10.92 8.61 -13.75
CA LEU A 84 -11.76 9.73 -13.34
C LEU A 84 -12.42 10.36 -14.56
N THR A 85 -13.72 10.62 -14.47
CA THR A 85 -14.42 11.29 -15.55
C THR A 85 -13.95 12.76 -15.69
N VAL A 86 -13.97 13.27 -16.90
CA VAL A 86 -13.63 14.67 -17.19
C VAL A 86 -14.50 15.62 -16.39
N GLU A 87 -15.76 15.23 -16.14
CA GLU A 87 -16.72 15.96 -15.34
C GLU A 87 -16.28 16.05 -13.87
N ALA A 88 -15.77 14.98 -13.29
CA ALA A 88 -15.25 14.96 -11.90
C ALA A 88 -14.05 15.91 -11.74
N VAL A 89 -13.11 15.88 -12.69
CA VAL A 89 -11.95 16.79 -12.68
C VAL A 89 -12.36 18.25 -12.88
N ARG A 90 -13.34 18.51 -13.76
CA ARG A 90 -13.90 19.85 -13.97
C ARG A 90 -14.66 20.35 -12.74
N ALA A 91 -15.42 19.48 -12.08
CA ALA A 91 -16.13 19.80 -10.85
C ALA A 91 -15.15 20.19 -9.74
N LEU A 92 -14.11 19.39 -9.52
CA LEU A 92 -13.03 19.70 -8.58
C LEU A 92 -12.40 21.06 -8.88
N ARG A 93 -12.07 21.31 -10.16
CA ARG A 93 -11.45 22.58 -10.58
C ARG A 93 -12.33 23.80 -10.28
N LYS A 94 -13.63 23.68 -10.38
CA LYS A 94 -14.57 24.77 -10.05
C LYS A 94 -14.73 24.91 -8.54
N ASP A 95 -14.86 23.79 -7.85
CA ASP A 95 -15.12 23.72 -6.41
C ASP A 95 -13.94 24.24 -5.56
N VAL A 96 -12.71 24.09 -6.04
CA VAL A 96 -11.51 24.52 -5.30
C VAL A 96 -11.47 26.02 -5.01
N TYR A 97 -12.09 26.83 -5.86
CA TYR A 97 -12.19 28.29 -5.68
C TYR A 97 -13.37 28.73 -4.81
N ILE A 98 -14.23 27.80 -4.39
CA ILE A 98 -15.30 28.04 -3.44
C ILE A 98 -14.75 27.89 -2.03
N ARG A 99 -14.94 28.93 -1.19
CA ARG A 99 -14.46 28.91 0.19
C ARG A 99 -15.02 27.73 0.98
N PRO A 100 -14.30 27.25 2.01
CA PRO A 100 -14.81 26.23 2.92
C PRO A 100 -16.13 26.65 3.57
N ASN A 101 -16.98 25.65 3.89
CA ASN A 101 -18.28 25.89 4.52
C ASN A 101 -18.19 26.02 6.05
N GLU A 102 -17.49 25.10 6.71
CA GLU A 102 -17.46 24.98 8.15
C GLU A 102 -16.05 25.12 8.74
N ALA A 103 -15.00 24.74 7.98
CA ALA A 103 -13.61 24.74 8.44
C ALA A 103 -12.81 25.91 7.84
N GLU A 104 -11.61 26.14 8.37
CA GLU A 104 -10.67 27.10 7.78
C GLU A 104 -10.04 26.59 6.46
N ARG A 105 -10.01 25.29 6.27
CA ARG A 105 -9.41 24.63 5.09
C ARG A 105 -10.38 23.69 4.41
N LYS A 106 -10.19 23.54 3.11
CA LYS A 106 -10.92 22.60 2.25
C LYS A 106 -9.94 21.57 1.73
N VAL A 107 -10.22 20.30 1.97
CA VAL A 107 -9.30 19.18 1.69
C VAL A 107 -9.87 18.29 0.60
N TYR A 108 -9.06 18.01 -0.40
CA TYR A 108 -9.37 17.09 -1.49
C TYR A 108 -8.55 15.82 -1.35
N ILE A 109 -9.22 14.68 -1.20
CA ILE A 109 -8.60 13.37 -1.13
C ILE A 109 -8.78 12.70 -2.48
N ILE A 110 -7.70 12.52 -3.22
CA ILE A 110 -7.68 11.72 -4.44
C ILE A 110 -7.41 10.28 -4.02
N ALA A 111 -8.47 9.48 -3.89
CA ALA A 111 -8.43 8.18 -3.23
C ALA A 111 -7.63 7.12 -4.01
N ASP A 112 -7.55 7.23 -5.33
CA ASP A 112 -6.74 6.34 -6.17
C ASP A 112 -6.10 7.11 -7.32
N CYS A 113 -4.80 7.38 -7.21
CA CYS A 113 -4.07 8.12 -8.24
C CYS A 113 -3.90 7.34 -9.55
N ARG A 114 -4.17 6.03 -9.59
CA ARG A 114 -4.18 5.24 -10.84
C ARG A 114 -5.32 5.64 -11.77
N GLN A 115 -6.36 6.26 -11.22
CA GLN A 115 -7.47 6.78 -12.01
C GLN A 115 -7.15 8.11 -12.72
N LEU A 116 -6.03 8.75 -12.39
CA LEU A 116 -5.59 10.01 -13.00
C LEU A 116 -4.78 9.76 -14.26
N ASN A 117 -5.30 10.10 -15.41
CA ASN A 117 -4.50 10.18 -16.63
C ASN A 117 -3.57 11.41 -16.60
N GLU A 118 -2.63 11.50 -17.54
CA GLU A 118 -1.65 12.60 -17.61
C GLU A 118 -2.31 13.99 -17.73
N ARG A 119 -3.42 14.08 -18.47
CA ARG A 119 -4.17 15.33 -18.64
C ARG A 119 -4.78 15.81 -17.32
N ASP A 120 -5.35 14.89 -16.52
CA ASP A 120 -5.94 15.18 -15.24
C ASP A 120 -4.87 15.63 -14.24
N GLN A 121 -3.73 14.94 -14.25
CA GLN A 121 -2.59 15.31 -13.41
C GLN A 121 -2.07 16.72 -13.75
N ASN A 122 -2.00 17.10 -15.02
CA ASN A 122 -1.61 18.45 -15.43
C ASN A 122 -2.63 19.53 -15.01
N VAL A 123 -3.93 19.20 -14.94
CA VAL A 123 -4.95 20.10 -14.38
C VAL A 123 -4.74 20.27 -12.88
N LEU A 124 -4.53 19.17 -12.15
CA LEU A 124 -4.29 19.18 -10.69
C LEU A 124 -2.99 19.91 -10.35
N LEU A 125 -1.94 19.77 -11.16
CA LEU A 125 -0.67 20.47 -10.97
C LEU A 125 -0.88 21.99 -10.90
N LYS A 126 -1.67 22.57 -11.82
CA LYS A 126 -1.96 24.01 -11.85
C LYS A 126 -2.71 24.47 -10.60
N ILE A 127 -3.56 23.61 -10.06
CA ILE A 127 -4.35 23.91 -8.85
C ILE A 127 -3.47 23.79 -7.60
N VAL A 128 -2.59 22.78 -7.56
CA VAL A 128 -1.64 22.61 -6.44
C VAL A 128 -0.67 23.77 -6.36
N GLU A 129 -0.22 24.31 -7.51
CA GLU A 129 0.72 25.45 -7.56
C GLU A 129 0.06 26.81 -7.30
N GLY A 130 -1.10 27.04 -7.91
CA GLY A 130 -1.74 28.36 -7.96
C GLY A 130 -3.12 28.41 -7.30
N GLY A 131 -3.51 27.40 -6.55
CA GLY A 131 -4.80 27.33 -5.88
C GLY A 131 -4.91 28.23 -4.66
N PRO A 132 -6.12 28.35 -4.11
CA PRO A 132 -6.37 29.19 -2.93
C PRO A 132 -5.60 28.65 -1.70
N PRO A 133 -5.15 29.53 -0.79
CA PRO A 133 -4.35 29.13 0.37
C PRO A 133 -5.10 28.23 1.39
N TYR A 134 -6.43 28.20 1.30
CA TYR A 134 -7.25 27.31 2.11
C TYR A 134 -7.41 25.91 1.55
N ALA A 135 -7.02 25.67 0.29
CA ALA A 135 -7.13 24.34 -0.34
C ALA A 135 -5.95 23.45 0.06
N ALA A 136 -6.23 22.18 0.36
CA ALA A 136 -5.23 21.16 0.59
C ALA A 136 -5.55 19.88 -0.20
N PHE A 137 -4.50 19.16 -0.63
CA PHE A 137 -4.62 17.99 -1.50
C PHE A 137 -3.87 16.80 -0.90
N ILE A 138 -4.53 15.65 -0.87
CA ILE A 138 -3.98 14.39 -0.40
C ILE A 138 -4.12 13.38 -1.54
N PHE A 139 -3.00 12.98 -2.12
CA PHE A 139 -2.92 12.02 -3.21
C PHE A 139 -2.61 10.63 -2.64
N CYS A 140 -3.55 9.69 -2.72
CA CYS A 140 -3.32 8.31 -2.31
C CYS A 140 -2.81 7.48 -3.49
N ALA A 141 -1.61 6.92 -3.35
CA ALA A 141 -0.97 6.13 -4.39
C ALA A 141 -0.26 4.92 -3.80
N ASP A 142 -0.46 3.74 -4.36
CA ASP A 142 0.29 2.53 -3.98
C ASP A 142 1.79 2.70 -4.25
N SER A 143 2.11 3.42 -5.35
CA SER A 143 3.47 3.77 -5.74
C SER A 143 3.53 5.23 -6.18
N PRO A 144 4.58 5.98 -5.77
CA PRO A 144 4.80 7.34 -6.25
C PRO A 144 4.91 7.45 -7.77
N ALA A 145 5.29 6.36 -8.45
CA ALA A 145 5.42 6.30 -9.91
C ALA A 145 4.08 6.46 -10.66
N ALA A 146 2.93 6.32 -9.98
CA ALA A 146 1.62 6.61 -10.56
C ALA A 146 1.40 8.11 -10.82
N LEU A 147 2.23 8.97 -10.24
CA LEU A 147 2.14 10.42 -10.38
C LEU A 147 3.31 10.98 -11.18
N LEU A 148 3.03 12.01 -12.00
CA LEU A 148 4.04 12.75 -12.75
C LEU A 148 5.10 13.34 -11.80
N GLU A 149 6.32 13.41 -12.26
CA GLU A 149 7.44 13.99 -11.52
C GLU A 149 7.17 15.44 -11.10
N THR A 150 6.47 16.18 -11.93
CA THR A 150 6.05 17.57 -11.68
C THR A 150 5.11 17.71 -10.48
N ILE A 151 4.21 16.76 -10.25
CA ILE A 151 3.38 16.70 -9.03
C ILE A 151 4.24 16.28 -7.85
N ARG A 152 5.05 15.22 -8.02
CA ARG A 152 5.88 14.68 -6.94
C ARG A 152 6.84 15.71 -6.35
N SER A 153 7.42 16.56 -7.19
CA SER A 153 8.36 17.60 -6.75
C SER A 153 7.71 18.71 -5.91
N ARG A 154 6.36 18.82 -5.91
CA ARG A 154 5.60 19.87 -5.20
C ARG A 154 4.84 19.33 -3.99
N CYS A 155 4.86 18.05 -3.78
CA CYS A 155 4.15 17.39 -2.69
C CYS A 155 5.13 16.85 -1.65
N VAL A 156 4.74 16.91 -0.39
CA VAL A 156 5.42 16.18 0.69
C VAL A 156 5.02 14.72 0.61
N MET A 157 5.99 13.81 0.61
CA MET A 157 5.73 12.38 0.57
C MET A 157 5.67 11.81 1.98
N LEU A 158 4.54 11.21 2.35
CA LEU A 158 4.34 10.49 3.60
C LEU A 158 4.13 9.01 3.32
N LYS A 159 4.83 8.16 4.05
CA LYS A 159 4.61 6.72 4.03
C LYS A 159 3.65 6.33 5.15
N TYR A 160 2.67 5.54 4.79
CA TYR A 160 1.77 4.89 5.72
C TYR A 160 1.97 3.38 5.68
N ASP A 161 2.08 2.79 6.86
CA ASP A 161 2.06 1.35 7.04
C ASP A 161 1.25 1.12 8.31
N ASP A 162 0.08 0.52 8.18
CA ASP A 162 -0.80 0.21 9.32
C ASP A 162 -0.29 -0.98 10.13
N GLY A 163 0.81 -1.59 9.68
CA GLY A 163 1.33 -2.82 10.26
C GLY A 163 0.42 -4.03 9.98
N ALA A 164 -0.74 -3.81 9.37
CA ALA A 164 -1.61 -4.89 8.97
C ALA A 164 -1.01 -5.56 7.73
N GLU A 165 -0.57 -6.75 7.90
CA GLU A 165 -0.14 -7.56 6.77
C GLU A 165 -1.38 -8.07 6.02
N ALA A 166 -1.40 -7.85 4.71
CA ALA A 166 -2.41 -8.47 3.86
C ALA A 166 -2.39 -10.00 4.08
N PRO A 167 -3.56 -10.65 4.15
CA PRO A 167 -3.61 -12.10 4.23
C PRO A 167 -2.84 -12.72 3.08
N LEU A 168 -2.21 -13.87 3.34
CA LEU A 168 -1.51 -14.60 2.28
C LEU A 168 -2.48 -14.95 1.16
N ARG A 169 -2.02 -14.82 -0.05
CA ARG A 169 -2.72 -15.32 -1.24
C ARG A 169 -2.89 -16.84 -1.15
N PRO A 170 -4.01 -17.40 -1.62
CA PRO A 170 -4.23 -18.86 -1.58
C PRO A 170 -3.13 -19.66 -2.30
N ASP A 171 -2.64 -19.16 -3.45
CA ASP A 171 -1.56 -19.76 -4.21
C ASP A 171 -0.22 -19.74 -3.46
N ALA A 172 0.07 -18.68 -2.70
CA ALA A 172 1.24 -18.61 -1.84
C ALA A 172 1.15 -19.59 -0.65
N VAL A 173 -0.04 -19.76 -0.07
CA VAL A 173 -0.28 -20.76 0.98
C VAL A 173 0.00 -22.16 0.47
N GLU A 174 -0.51 -22.52 -0.71
CA GLU A 174 -0.26 -23.82 -1.34
C GLU A 174 1.23 -24.06 -1.63
N LEU A 175 1.92 -23.05 -2.16
CA LEU A 175 3.36 -23.15 -2.44
C LEU A 175 4.18 -23.28 -1.16
N CYS A 176 3.87 -22.53 -0.11
CA CYS A 176 4.52 -22.68 1.20
C CYS A 176 4.32 -24.09 1.78
N ARG A 177 3.13 -24.67 1.64
CA ARG A 177 2.85 -26.06 2.04
C ARG A 177 3.64 -27.06 1.23
N ALA A 178 3.81 -26.82 -0.08
CA ALA A 178 4.64 -27.65 -0.94
C ALA A 178 6.12 -27.62 -0.51
N PHE A 179 6.67 -26.43 -0.18
CA PHE A 179 8.02 -26.31 0.36
C PHE A 179 8.15 -27.01 1.72
N ALA A 180 7.17 -26.86 2.61
CA ALA A 180 7.18 -27.51 3.92
C ALA A 180 7.17 -29.05 3.85
N ALA A 181 6.80 -29.64 2.71
CA ALA A 181 6.92 -31.08 2.50
C ALA A 181 8.39 -31.56 2.46
N GLY A 182 9.37 -30.65 2.28
CA GLY A 182 10.80 -30.94 2.26
C GLY A 182 11.20 -31.88 1.10
N ARG A 183 10.47 -31.85 0.00
CA ARG A 183 10.68 -32.73 -1.19
C ARG A 183 10.44 -31.95 -2.46
N LEU A 184 11.08 -32.36 -3.56
CA LEU A 184 10.96 -31.70 -4.87
C LEU A 184 9.55 -31.88 -5.48
N LEU A 185 9.02 -33.10 -5.43
CA LEU A 185 7.80 -33.45 -6.16
C LEU A 185 6.57 -32.57 -5.86
N PRO A 186 6.23 -32.24 -4.60
CA PRO A 186 5.11 -31.33 -4.32
C PRO A 186 5.30 -29.92 -4.91
N VAL A 187 6.54 -29.40 -4.87
CA VAL A 187 6.86 -28.08 -5.43
C VAL A 187 6.74 -28.10 -6.95
N MET A 188 7.31 -29.11 -7.60
CA MET A 188 7.20 -29.31 -9.05
C MET A 188 5.74 -29.46 -9.49
N ALA A 189 4.94 -30.27 -8.79
CA ALA A 189 3.53 -30.45 -9.12
C ALA A 189 2.75 -29.12 -9.06
N PHE A 190 3.01 -28.28 -8.05
CA PHE A 190 2.40 -26.96 -7.93
C PHE A 190 2.85 -26.03 -9.08
N LEU A 191 4.15 -25.91 -9.33
CA LEU A 191 4.69 -24.97 -10.32
C LEU A 191 4.29 -25.36 -11.76
N VAL A 192 4.30 -26.65 -12.10
CA VAL A 192 3.80 -27.16 -13.40
C VAL A 192 2.29 -26.92 -13.51
N GLY A 193 1.54 -27.17 -12.43
CA GLY A 193 0.10 -26.88 -12.41
C GLY A 193 -0.21 -25.39 -12.57
N LEU A 194 0.64 -24.52 -12.07
CA LEU A 194 0.50 -23.07 -12.22
C LEU A 194 0.80 -22.62 -13.66
N ASP A 195 1.85 -23.16 -14.29
CA ASP A 195 2.23 -22.86 -15.68
C ASP A 195 1.20 -23.39 -16.69
N ALA A 196 0.54 -24.50 -16.37
CA ALA A 196 -0.51 -25.12 -17.20
C ALA A 196 -1.87 -24.42 -17.12
N LYS A 197 -2.08 -23.47 -16.20
CA LYS A 197 -3.36 -22.74 -16.06
C LYS A 197 -3.69 -21.93 -17.32
N LYS A 198 -4.97 -21.87 -17.63
CA LYS A 198 -5.49 -20.98 -18.67
C LYS A 198 -6.54 -20.03 -18.07
N PRO A 199 -6.33 -18.71 -18.14
CA PRO A 199 -5.17 -18.02 -18.71
C PRO A 199 -3.89 -18.24 -17.89
N VAL A 200 -2.73 -18.17 -18.56
CA VAL A 200 -1.42 -18.22 -17.90
C VAL A 200 -1.34 -17.06 -16.90
N PRO A 201 -0.85 -17.28 -15.65
CA PRO A 201 -0.75 -16.23 -14.65
C PRO A 201 0.10 -15.08 -15.17
N LYS A 202 -0.35 -13.87 -14.91
CA LYS A 202 0.44 -12.68 -15.23
C LYS A 202 1.68 -12.61 -14.33
N ARG A 203 2.74 -12.02 -14.86
CA ARG A 203 4.00 -11.85 -14.13
C ARG A 203 3.83 -11.16 -12.78
N GLU A 204 2.95 -10.15 -12.73
CA GLU A 204 2.61 -9.42 -11.49
C GLU A 204 1.97 -10.33 -10.45
N GLU A 205 1.15 -11.29 -10.88
CA GLU A 205 0.51 -12.27 -9.99
C GLU A 205 1.53 -13.25 -9.42
N VAL A 206 2.45 -13.73 -10.26
CA VAL A 206 3.57 -14.60 -9.84
C VAL A 206 4.51 -13.84 -8.88
N SER A 207 4.87 -12.61 -9.19
CA SER A 207 5.68 -11.76 -8.32
C SER A 207 5.02 -11.59 -6.94
N ALA A 208 3.72 -11.29 -6.90
CA ALA A 208 2.98 -11.12 -5.65
C ALA A 208 2.95 -12.44 -4.83
N MET A 209 2.72 -13.58 -5.47
CA MET A 209 2.77 -14.90 -4.84
C MET A 209 4.16 -15.19 -4.24
N LEU A 210 5.22 -14.96 -5.00
CA LEU A 210 6.60 -15.20 -4.54
C LEU A 210 6.99 -14.26 -3.40
N ARG A 211 6.55 -13.01 -3.41
CA ARG A 211 6.76 -12.07 -2.30
C ARG A 211 6.06 -12.50 -1.02
N ASP A 212 4.87 -13.06 -1.12
CA ASP A 212 4.15 -13.64 0.02
C ASP A 212 4.89 -14.86 0.58
N CYS A 213 5.38 -15.76 -0.28
CA CYS A 213 6.20 -16.89 0.12
C CYS A 213 7.54 -16.44 0.76
N TRP A 214 8.19 -15.43 0.19
CA TRP A 214 9.41 -14.85 0.76
C TRP A 214 9.17 -14.28 2.16
N ARG A 215 8.10 -13.51 2.34
CA ARG A 215 7.69 -12.98 3.65
C ARG A 215 7.47 -14.10 4.66
N THR A 216 6.84 -15.19 4.25
CA THR A 216 6.59 -16.37 5.09
C THR A 216 7.88 -17.09 5.47
N ALA A 217 8.82 -17.26 4.55
CA ALA A 217 10.13 -17.85 4.82
C ALA A 217 10.98 -16.98 5.77
N ALA A 218 10.95 -15.66 5.58
CA ALA A 218 11.61 -14.71 6.47
C ALA A 218 11.04 -14.77 7.89
N GLU A 219 9.73 -14.86 8.05
CA GLU A 219 9.07 -15.03 9.36
C GLU A 219 9.43 -16.37 10.01
N ALA A 220 9.52 -17.45 9.23
CA ALA A 220 9.98 -18.76 9.72
C ALA A 220 11.40 -18.69 10.29
N LEU A 221 12.30 -17.92 9.66
CA LEU A 221 13.66 -17.68 10.19
C LEU A 221 13.64 -16.85 11.48
N LEU A 222 12.76 -15.85 11.59
CA LEU A 222 12.60 -15.05 12.81
C LEU A 222 12.08 -15.92 13.97
N LEU A 223 11.11 -16.79 13.70
CA LEU A 223 10.60 -17.77 14.68
C LEU A 223 11.71 -18.67 15.21
N ARG A 224 12.55 -19.22 14.32
CA ARG A 224 13.70 -20.05 14.69
C ARG A 224 14.73 -19.32 15.56
N ARG A 225 14.90 -18.03 15.36
CA ARG A 225 15.81 -17.17 16.13
C ARG A 225 15.20 -16.62 17.42
N GLY A 226 13.97 -17.05 17.78
CA GLY A 226 13.26 -16.57 18.97
C GLY A 226 12.86 -15.08 18.92
N LYS A 227 12.71 -14.51 17.71
CA LYS A 227 12.33 -13.12 17.47
C LYS A 227 11.11 -13.02 16.55
N PRO A 228 9.99 -13.70 16.85
CA PRO A 228 8.80 -13.61 16.00
C PRO A 228 8.24 -12.19 16.04
N ARG A 229 7.66 -11.75 14.92
CA ARG A 229 6.86 -10.53 14.90
C ARG A 229 5.50 -10.79 15.58
N PRO A 230 4.90 -9.77 16.21
CA PRO A 230 3.56 -9.90 16.77
C PRO A 230 2.54 -10.12 15.63
N GLU A 231 1.75 -11.17 15.75
CA GLU A 231 0.61 -11.50 14.89
C GLU A 231 0.81 -11.36 13.35
N PRO A 232 1.86 -11.98 12.75
CA PRO A 232 2.01 -11.92 11.30
C PRO A 232 0.90 -12.69 10.60
N SER A 233 0.39 -12.17 9.49
CA SER A 233 -0.67 -12.83 8.69
C SER A 233 -0.26 -14.19 8.13
N CYS A 234 1.05 -14.47 8.10
CA CYS A 234 1.65 -15.73 7.64
C CYS A 234 2.04 -16.68 8.78
N ALA A 235 1.60 -16.42 10.04
CA ALA A 235 2.07 -17.14 11.24
C ALA A 235 1.95 -18.66 11.13
N GLU A 236 0.83 -19.19 10.64
CA GLU A 236 0.61 -20.63 10.51
C GLU A 236 1.58 -21.28 9.54
N GLU A 237 1.70 -20.72 8.33
CA GLU A 237 2.58 -21.27 7.30
C GLU A 237 4.07 -21.06 7.65
N ALA A 238 4.40 -19.94 8.33
CA ALA A 238 5.76 -19.69 8.82
C ALA A 238 6.17 -20.73 9.89
N ARG A 239 5.29 -21.06 10.85
CA ARG A 239 5.54 -22.14 11.80
C ARG A 239 5.73 -23.48 11.11
N ARG A 240 4.88 -23.79 10.11
CA ARG A 240 4.96 -25.02 9.33
C ARG A 240 6.30 -25.16 8.62
N LEU A 241 6.80 -24.08 7.97
CA LEU A 241 8.12 -24.05 7.38
C LEU A 241 9.25 -24.21 8.42
N ALA A 242 9.14 -23.48 9.54
CA ALA A 242 10.10 -23.54 10.63
C ALA A 242 10.22 -24.94 11.24
N ASP A 243 9.12 -25.66 11.40
CA ASP A 243 9.10 -27.00 11.98
C ASP A 243 9.63 -28.09 11.04
N ARG A 244 9.49 -27.90 9.73
CA ARG A 244 9.74 -28.94 8.72
C ARG A 244 11.08 -28.80 7.99
N LEU A 245 11.59 -27.59 7.82
CA LEU A 245 12.80 -27.33 7.07
C LEU A 245 14.00 -27.12 8.00
N THR A 246 15.19 -27.49 7.54
CA THR A 246 16.45 -27.17 8.22
C THR A 246 16.80 -25.69 8.09
N ASP A 247 17.71 -25.18 8.93
CA ASP A 247 18.17 -23.78 8.85
C ASP A 247 18.82 -23.46 7.49
N ARG A 248 19.56 -24.42 6.92
CA ARG A 248 20.13 -24.28 5.57
C ARG A 248 19.05 -24.14 4.51
N GLN A 249 18.04 -25.00 4.56
CA GLN A 249 16.91 -24.98 3.63
C GLN A 249 16.08 -23.69 3.74
N LEU A 250 15.79 -23.25 4.97
CA LEU A 250 15.06 -22.01 5.20
C LEU A 250 15.81 -20.77 4.70
N THR A 251 17.11 -20.69 5.00
CA THR A 251 17.94 -19.55 4.56
C THR A 251 18.09 -19.54 3.04
N GLY A 252 18.30 -20.71 2.43
CA GLY A 252 18.35 -20.86 0.98
C GLY A 252 17.02 -20.51 0.32
N LEU A 253 15.91 -21.00 0.86
CA LEU A 253 14.57 -20.71 0.35
C LEU A 253 14.23 -19.21 0.41
N GLU A 254 14.55 -18.55 1.53
CA GLU A 254 14.37 -17.09 1.66
C GLU A 254 15.12 -16.34 0.58
N SER A 255 16.39 -16.68 0.38
CA SER A 255 17.26 -16.04 -0.62
C SER A 255 16.75 -16.25 -2.06
N VAL A 256 16.36 -17.49 -2.39
CA VAL A 256 15.85 -17.88 -3.71
C VAL A 256 14.52 -17.18 -4.01
N LEU A 257 13.59 -17.19 -3.06
CA LEU A 257 12.29 -16.51 -3.22
C LEU A 257 12.44 -15.00 -3.42
N ARG A 258 13.34 -14.35 -2.66
CA ARG A 258 13.67 -12.94 -2.81
C ARG A 258 14.24 -12.61 -4.19
N GLN A 259 15.16 -13.45 -4.67
CA GLN A 259 15.76 -13.31 -6.00
C GLN A 259 14.69 -13.38 -7.09
N TYR A 260 13.92 -14.46 -7.14
CA TYR A 260 12.92 -14.68 -8.21
C TYR A 260 11.73 -13.71 -8.14
N ALA A 261 11.33 -13.28 -6.95
CA ALA A 261 10.36 -12.21 -6.81
C ALA A 261 10.87 -10.89 -7.43
N GLY A 262 12.17 -10.60 -7.26
CA GLY A 262 12.82 -9.45 -7.89
C GLY A 262 12.97 -9.59 -9.41
N GLU A 263 13.28 -10.80 -9.91
CA GLU A 263 13.40 -11.06 -11.35
C GLU A 263 12.08 -10.83 -12.11
N CYS A 264 10.94 -11.00 -11.44
CA CYS A 264 9.64 -10.67 -12.00
C CYS A 264 9.47 -9.16 -12.29
N ASP A 265 10.24 -8.28 -11.67
CA ASP A 265 10.20 -6.83 -11.94
C ASP A 265 10.92 -6.48 -13.27
N TYR A 266 11.76 -7.40 -13.77
CA TYR A 266 12.41 -7.31 -15.06
C TYR A 266 11.65 -8.14 -16.11
N ASN A 267 11.96 -7.98 -17.40
CA ASN A 267 11.21 -8.62 -18.48
C ASN A 267 11.56 -10.12 -18.66
N VAL A 268 11.54 -10.88 -17.55
CA VAL A 268 11.81 -12.33 -17.52
C VAL A 268 10.48 -13.11 -17.69
N GLY A 269 10.49 -14.16 -18.50
CA GLY A 269 9.30 -14.97 -18.73
C GLY A 269 8.89 -15.79 -17.50
N VAL A 270 7.59 -15.92 -17.24
CA VAL A 270 7.04 -16.66 -16.09
C VAL A 270 7.59 -18.09 -16.01
N GLY A 271 7.60 -18.84 -17.14
CA GLY A 271 8.12 -20.22 -17.17
C GLY A 271 9.61 -20.29 -16.75
N HIS A 272 10.44 -19.29 -17.08
CA HIS A 272 11.82 -19.24 -16.64
C HIS A 272 11.93 -19.06 -15.10
N VAL A 273 11.11 -18.17 -14.54
CA VAL A 273 11.05 -17.93 -13.09
C VAL A 273 10.62 -19.21 -12.35
N LEU A 274 9.55 -19.86 -12.81
CA LEU A 274 9.03 -21.09 -12.18
C LEU A 274 10.02 -22.25 -12.30
N GLY A 275 10.62 -22.45 -13.49
CA GLY A 275 11.63 -23.48 -13.71
C GLY A 275 12.90 -23.27 -12.90
N GLY A 276 13.38 -22.02 -12.84
CA GLY A 276 14.54 -21.66 -12.04
C GLY A 276 14.30 -21.85 -10.54
N LEU A 277 13.12 -21.49 -10.04
CA LEU A 277 12.72 -21.73 -8.65
C LEU A 277 12.75 -23.23 -8.30
N ALA A 278 12.24 -24.09 -9.18
CA ALA A 278 12.26 -25.53 -8.97
C ALA A 278 13.69 -26.10 -8.91
N ALA A 279 14.54 -25.69 -9.85
CA ALA A 279 15.95 -26.13 -9.89
C ALA A 279 16.71 -25.68 -8.63
N LYS A 280 16.51 -24.44 -8.18
CA LYS A 280 17.14 -23.95 -6.96
C LYS A 280 16.62 -24.62 -5.69
N TRP A 281 15.35 -25.01 -5.66
CA TRP A 281 14.81 -25.79 -4.56
C TRP A 281 15.45 -27.18 -4.49
N GLU A 282 15.65 -27.84 -5.66
CA GLU A 282 16.33 -29.12 -5.72
C GLU A 282 17.76 -29.06 -5.16
N GLU A 283 18.52 -27.98 -5.40
CA GLU A 283 19.86 -27.78 -4.85
C GLU A 283 19.87 -27.62 -3.31
N LEU A 284 18.73 -27.30 -2.70
CA LEU A 284 18.58 -27.11 -1.26
C LEU A 284 18.13 -28.37 -0.52
N LEU A 285 17.65 -29.40 -1.25
CA LEU A 285 17.22 -30.68 -0.67
C LEU A 285 18.39 -31.59 -0.37
#